data_3b824e9b5243151072222ea51a039cda
#
_entry.id   3b824e9b5243151072222ea51a039cda
#
_cell.length_a   1.000
_cell.length_b   1.000
_cell.length_c   1.000
_cell.angle_alpha   90.00
_cell.angle_beta   90.00
_cell.angle_gamma   90.00
#
_symmetry.space_group_name_H-M   'P 1'
#
loop_
_entity.id
_entity.type
_entity.pdbx_description
1 polymer ?
#
loop_
_entity_poly.entity_id
_entity_poly.type
_entity_poly.pdbx_seq_one_letter_code
_entity_poly.pdbx_strand_id
1 'polypeptide(L)'
;RLVLDLYDQVGKATDEPRVVKHSQETRKGRDVVIAIDAGHGGDDPGAIGRKLKSKEKHITLSIARKLKKIIDKQPGMRAILTRDGDYYVGLRKRMKIARQHHADLFVSIHADAFRSPKAHGSSVFVLSRRGASSEAARWLAAKENAADLVGGVSLDDKDDVLASVLLDLSQTGTQAGSMSAAAKVHREMGRIGRQHGKKVQQAGFMVLKSPDIPSMLVETGFISNPGEERKLSSRKYQQKMADTLFKGINAYFQAEPPVGTLIAMKKHGPGQKSAKYVIKPG
;
A
#
# COMPACT_ATOMS: atom_id res chain seq x y z
N ARG A 1 -3.63 -13.89 12.03
CA ARG A 1 -3.60 -15.22 11.42
C ARG A 1 -4.70 -16.03 12.10
N LEU A 2 -5.76 -16.32 11.37
CA LEU A 2 -6.79 -17.22 11.81
C LEU A 2 -6.32 -18.64 11.48
N VAL A 3 -6.16 -19.49 12.46
CA VAL A 3 -5.90 -20.91 12.26
C VAL A 3 -7.20 -21.61 12.59
N LEU A 4 -7.82 -22.25 11.60
CA LEU A 4 -8.96 -23.15 11.75
C LEU A 4 -8.41 -24.57 11.73
N ASP A 5 -8.45 -25.24 12.86
CA ASP A 5 -8.21 -26.67 12.95
C ASP A 5 -9.55 -27.38 12.88
N LEU A 6 -9.78 -28.11 11.80
CA LEU A 6 -10.93 -28.98 11.61
C LEU A 6 -10.53 -30.40 12.07
N TYR A 7 -11.13 -30.89 13.14
CA TYR A 7 -10.96 -32.25 13.59
C TYR A 7 -12.17 -33.09 13.18
N ASP A 8 -11.93 -34.06 12.31
CA ASP A 8 -12.83 -35.19 12.10
C ASP A 8 -12.39 -36.32 13.06
N GLN A 9 -13.05 -36.45 14.18
CA GLN A 9 -13.34 -37.72 14.87
C GLN A 9 -13.62 -37.57 16.36
N VAL A 10 -14.70 -38.20 16.75
CA VAL A 10 -15.09 -38.43 18.14
C VAL A 10 -14.18 -39.53 18.72
N GLY A 11 -13.08 -39.13 19.33
CA GLY A 11 -12.26 -40.00 20.18
C GLY A 11 -12.24 -39.45 21.60
N LYS A 12 -12.48 -40.32 22.57
CA LYS A 12 -12.56 -40.00 24.01
C LYS A 12 -11.42 -39.10 24.43
N ALA A 13 -11.77 -37.92 24.95
CA ALA A 13 -10.86 -36.97 25.53
C ALA A 13 -10.25 -37.53 26.81
N THR A 14 -8.94 -37.66 26.84
CA THR A 14 -8.16 -37.61 28.08
C THR A 14 -7.71 -36.18 28.24
N ASP A 15 -8.30 -35.48 29.19
CA ASP A 15 -7.97 -34.11 29.57
C ASP A 15 -6.56 -34.06 30.19
N GLU A 16 -5.56 -33.78 29.39
CA GLU A 16 -4.36 -33.13 29.89
C GLU A 16 -4.09 -31.85 29.06
N PRO A 17 -3.97 -30.69 29.72
CA PRO A 17 -3.68 -29.44 28.97
C PRO A 17 -2.29 -29.53 28.37
N ARG A 18 -2.22 -29.72 27.04
CA ARG A 18 -0.96 -29.60 26.29
C ARG A 18 -0.48 -28.16 26.43
N VAL A 19 0.48 -27.95 27.31
CA VAL A 19 1.24 -26.70 27.35
C VAL A 19 2.00 -26.57 26.02
N VAL A 20 1.47 -25.79 25.11
CA VAL A 20 2.23 -25.36 23.94
C VAL A 20 3.36 -24.46 24.45
N LYS A 21 4.58 -25.00 24.48
CA LYS A 21 5.77 -24.21 24.74
C LYS A 21 5.87 -23.13 23.68
N HIS A 22 5.41 -21.93 23.98
CA HIS A 22 5.74 -20.77 23.19
C HIS A 22 7.26 -20.60 23.26
N SER A 23 7.93 -20.70 22.10
CA SER A 23 9.35 -20.44 21.97
C SER A 23 9.67 -19.06 22.54
N GLN A 24 10.75 -18.94 23.31
CA GLN A 24 11.19 -17.72 23.98
C GLN A 24 11.65 -16.59 23.04
N GLU A 25 11.41 -16.70 21.73
CA GLU A 25 11.81 -15.69 20.73
C GLU A 25 10.93 -14.44 20.67
N THR A 26 9.83 -14.36 21.43
CA THR A 26 8.85 -13.27 21.34
C THR A 26 9.12 -12.05 22.23
N ARG A 27 10.26 -11.93 22.85
CA ARG A 27 10.59 -10.74 23.68
C ARG A 27 11.07 -9.50 22.91
N LYS A 28 11.43 -9.64 21.63
CA LYS A 28 11.76 -8.51 20.74
C LYS A 28 10.71 -8.43 19.65
N GLY A 29 9.81 -7.44 19.75
CA GLY A 29 8.83 -7.20 18.69
C GLY A 29 9.53 -6.97 17.33
N ARG A 30 8.91 -7.42 16.24
CA ARG A 30 9.42 -7.18 14.88
C ARG A 30 9.19 -5.74 14.45
N ASP A 31 9.93 -5.28 13.46
CA ASP A 31 9.64 -4.03 12.78
C ASP A 31 8.33 -4.13 11.98
N VAL A 32 7.65 -3.00 11.85
CA VAL A 32 6.63 -2.79 10.83
C VAL A 32 7.30 -2.74 9.46
N VAL A 33 6.74 -3.46 8.49
CA VAL A 33 7.28 -3.54 7.13
C VAL A 33 6.39 -2.78 6.16
N ILE A 34 6.94 -1.80 5.45
CA ILE A 34 6.24 -1.02 4.44
C ILE A 34 6.79 -1.38 3.06
N ALA A 35 5.94 -1.94 2.18
CA ALA A 35 6.28 -2.13 0.79
C ALA A 35 5.96 -0.84 0.01
N ILE A 36 6.98 -0.23 -0.55
CA ILE A 36 6.87 0.97 -1.37
C ILE A 36 7.00 0.54 -2.83
N ASP A 37 5.97 0.80 -3.59
CA ASP A 37 5.92 0.54 -5.01
C ASP A 37 6.15 1.83 -5.79
N ALA A 38 7.19 1.85 -6.61
CA ALA A 38 7.40 2.93 -7.56
C ALA A 38 6.71 2.55 -8.87
N GLY A 39 5.62 3.22 -9.22
CA GLY A 39 4.89 2.96 -10.45
C GLY A 39 5.77 2.96 -11.68
N HIS A 40 5.38 2.16 -12.71
CA HIS A 40 6.08 2.07 -14.00
C HIS A 40 7.50 1.50 -13.90
N GLY A 41 8.35 1.73 -14.92
CA GLY A 41 9.76 1.30 -14.98
C GLY A 41 10.12 0.59 -16.27
N GLY A 42 11.41 0.54 -16.62
CA GLY A 42 11.89 -0.10 -17.84
C GLY A 42 11.25 0.50 -19.09
N ASP A 43 10.61 -0.32 -19.91
CA ASP A 43 9.94 0.09 -21.16
C ASP A 43 8.65 0.89 -20.92
N ASP A 44 8.06 0.77 -19.73
CA ASP A 44 6.93 1.60 -19.34
C ASP A 44 7.40 2.92 -18.70
N PRO A 45 7.35 4.04 -19.44
CA PRO A 45 7.77 5.35 -18.93
C PRO A 45 6.76 5.94 -17.93
N GLY A 46 5.52 5.41 -17.87
CA GLY A 46 4.39 6.08 -17.29
C GLY A 46 3.98 7.34 -18.07
N ALA A 47 3.37 8.27 -17.39
CA ALA A 47 3.05 9.56 -17.98
C ALA A 47 4.30 10.39 -18.30
N ILE A 48 4.22 11.17 -19.38
CA ILE A 48 5.31 12.06 -19.83
C ILE A 48 4.85 13.51 -19.69
N GLY A 49 5.65 14.29 -19.00
CA GLY A 49 5.40 15.71 -18.81
C GLY A 49 5.43 16.49 -20.13
N ARG A 50 4.61 17.52 -20.20
CA ARG A 50 4.44 18.27 -21.46
C ARG A 50 5.59 19.21 -21.75
N LYS A 51 6.16 19.84 -20.72
CA LYS A 51 7.16 20.90 -20.88
C LYS A 51 8.60 20.39 -20.76
N LEU A 52 8.92 19.65 -19.71
CA LEU A 52 10.26 19.15 -19.42
C LEU A 52 10.47 17.73 -19.95
N LYS A 53 9.42 17.10 -20.50
CA LYS A 53 9.46 15.70 -20.95
C LYS A 53 9.89 14.73 -19.84
N SER A 54 9.62 15.11 -18.60
CA SER A 54 9.90 14.28 -17.43
C SER A 54 9.10 12.98 -17.52
N LYS A 55 9.73 11.85 -17.24
CA LYS A 55 9.05 10.53 -17.22
C LYS A 55 8.62 10.21 -15.80
N GLU A 56 7.40 9.78 -15.64
CA GLU A 56 6.80 9.40 -14.34
C GLU A 56 7.65 8.39 -13.60
N LYS A 57 8.11 7.34 -14.29
CA LYS A 57 8.92 6.26 -13.71
C LYS A 57 10.16 6.75 -12.93
N HIS A 58 10.76 7.88 -13.33
CA HIS A 58 11.91 8.44 -12.63
C HIS A 58 11.51 9.24 -11.39
N ILE A 59 10.38 9.95 -11.47
CA ILE A 59 9.84 10.73 -10.35
C ILE A 59 9.39 9.79 -9.23
N THR A 60 8.61 8.76 -9.58
CA THR A 60 8.10 7.77 -8.62
C THR A 60 9.22 7.04 -7.92
N LEU A 61 10.24 6.58 -8.66
CA LEU A 61 11.42 5.92 -8.09
C LEU A 61 12.21 6.85 -7.16
N SER A 62 12.36 8.12 -7.55
CA SER A 62 13.08 9.10 -6.72
C SER A 62 12.37 9.35 -5.39
N ILE A 63 11.03 9.51 -5.41
CA ILE A 63 10.22 9.68 -4.19
C ILE A 63 10.26 8.41 -3.34
N ALA A 64 10.10 7.23 -3.96
CA ALA A 64 10.12 5.94 -3.27
C ALA A 64 11.45 5.70 -2.53
N ARG A 65 12.59 5.98 -3.17
CA ARG A 65 13.92 5.87 -2.54
C ARG A 65 14.11 6.84 -1.36
N LYS A 66 13.56 8.06 -1.46
CA LYS A 66 13.59 9.04 -0.36
C LYS A 66 12.73 8.58 0.79
N LEU A 67 11.52 8.12 0.51
CA LEU A 67 10.60 7.59 1.51
C LEU A 67 11.19 6.39 2.24
N LYS A 68 11.80 5.44 1.50
CA LYS A 68 12.52 4.32 2.11
C LYS A 68 13.59 4.79 3.08
N LYS A 69 14.44 5.73 2.69
CA LYS A 69 15.50 6.27 3.55
C LYS A 69 14.97 6.90 4.84
N ILE A 70 13.79 7.50 4.80
CA ILE A 70 13.15 8.10 5.99
C ILE A 70 12.61 7.00 6.89
N ILE A 71 11.90 6.02 6.32
CA ILE A 71 11.31 4.90 7.07
C ILE A 71 12.40 4.08 7.77
N ASP A 72 13.48 3.74 7.06
CA ASP A 72 14.57 2.92 7.59
C ASP A 72 15.34 3.60 8.74
N LYS A 73 15.22 4.92 8.89
CA LYS A 73 15.76 5.65 10.04
C LYS A 73 14.82 5.65 11.25
N GLN A 74 13.56 5.23 11.07
CA GLN A 74 12.58 5.22 12.14
C GLN A 74 12.67 3.90 12.91
N PRO A 75 13.00 3.92 14.22
CA PRO A 75 13.05 2.70 15.02
C PRO A 75 11.72 1.95 15.04
N GLY A 76 11.75 0.65 14.77
CA GLY A 76 10.57 -0.20 14.69
C GLY A 76 9.86 -0.18 13.33
N MET A 77 10.50 0.40 12.31
CA MET A 77 10.02 0.42 10.94
C MET A 77 11.12 0.06 9.95
N ARG A 78 10.78 -0.62 8.87
CA ARG A 78 11.64 -0.85 7.72
C ARG A 78 10.84 -0.80 6.43
N ALA A 79 11.49 -0.44 5.34
CA ALA A 79 10.84 -0.40 4.04
C ALA A 79 11.53 -1.31 3.02
N ILE A 80 10.73 -1.90 2.14
CA ILE A 80 11.20 -2.57 0.93
C ILE A 80 10.69 -1.84 -0.30
N LEU A 81 11.42 -1.90 -1.39
CA LEU A 81 11.00 -1.38 -2.69
C LEU A 81 10.60 -2.55 -3.58
N THR A 82 9.54 -2.38 -4.39
CA THR A 82 9.19 -3.36 -5.43
C THR A 82 10.19 -3.34 -6.57
N ARG A 83 10.78 -2.18 -6.85
CA ARG A 83 11.92 -1.98 -7.73
C ARG A 83 12.84 -0.90 -7.16
N ASP A 84 14.12 -1.10 -7.29
CA ASP A 84 15.16 -0.15 -6.87
C ASP A 84 15.94 0.44 -8.04
N GLY A 85 15.61 0.05 -9.28
CA GLY A 85 16.20 0.49 -10.53
C GLY A 85 15.15 0.87 -11.59
N ASP A 86 15.63 1.19 -12.80
CA ASP A 86 14.78 1.45 -13.95
C ASP A 86 14.53 0.15 -14.74
N TYR A 87 13.72 -0.72 -14.20
CA TYR A 87 13.20 -1.94 -14.81
C TYR A 87 11.70 -2.08 -14.50
N TYR A 88 10.99 -2.78 -15.38
CA TYR A 88 9.57 -3.03 -15.19
C TYR A 88 9.32 -4.21 -14.25
N VAL A 89 8.32 -4.06 -13.40
CA VAL A 89 7.79 -5.13 -12.54
C VAL A 89 6.29 -5.23 -12.77
N GLY A 90 5.81 -6.38 -13.24
CA GLY A 90 4.39 -6.60 -13.50
C GLY A 90 3.51 -6.37 -12.27
N LEU A 91 2.28 -5.90 -12.47
CA LEU A 91 1.39 -5.44 -11.39
C LEU A 91 1.18 -6.52 -10.32
N ARG A 92 0.93 -7.77 -10.72
CA ARG A 92 0.77 -8.89 -9.78
C ARG A 92 2.06 -9.21 -9.01
N LYS A 93 3.22 -9.09 -9.68
CA LYS A 93 4.53 -9.35 -9.07
C LYS A 93 4.86 -8.33 -7.98
N ARG A 94 4.42 -7.06 -8.10
CA ARG A 94 4.57 -6.02 -7.08
C ARG A 94 3.94 -6.45 -5.75
N MET A 95 2.71 -6.96 -5.80
CA MET A 95 2.03 -7.49 -4.61
C MET A 95 2.68 -8.78 -4.10
N LYS A 96 3.14 -9.67 -4.98
CA LYS A 96 3.87 -10.88 -4.58
C LYS A 96 5.13 -10.53 -3.79
N ILE A 97 5.89 -9.53 -4.23
CA ILE A 97 7.07 -9.01 -3.50
C ILE A 97 6.66 -8.52 -2.11
N ALA A 98 5.60 -7.70 -1.99
CA ALA A 98 5.12 -7.22 -0.70
C ALA A 98 4.75 -8.37 0.25
N ARG A 99 4.08 -9.40 -0.23
CA ARG A 99 3.70 -10.60 0.55
C ARG A 99 4.91 -11.43 0.97
N GLN A 100 5.88 -11.64 0.08
CA GLN A 100 7.13 -12.35 0.40
C GLN A 100 7.92 -11.69 1.54
N HIS A 101 7.83 -10.38 1.64
CA HIS A 101 8.47 -9.61 2.70
C HIS A 101 7.58 -9.38 3.94
N HIS A 102 6.39 -10.02 3.99
CA HIS A 102 5.42 -9.86 5.07
C HIS A 102 5.10 -8.40 5.37
N ALA A 103 4.83 -7.61 4.31
CA ALA A 103 4.52 -6.20 4.45
C ALA A 103 3.23 -5.98 5.24
N ASP A 104 3.24 -4.97 6.12
CA ASP A 104 2.09 -4.53 6.90
C ASP A 104 1.30 -3.42 6.19
N LEU A 105 1.90 -2.81 5.17
CA LEU A 105 1.28 -1.79 4.32
C LEU A 105 1.95 -1.80 2.94
N PHE A 106 1.15 -1.64 1.89
CA PHE A 106 1.62 -1.43 0.53
C PHE A 106 1.24 -0.03 0.06
N VAL A 107 2.21 0.71 -0.47
CA VAL A 107 2.03 2.09 -0.95
C VAL A 107 2.59 2.21 -2.36
N SER A 108 1.69 2.33 -3.35
CA SER A 108 2.08 2.59 -4.74
C SER A 108 2.13 4.10 -4.99
N ILE A 109 3.22 4.57 -5.58
CA ILE A 109 3.50 6.00 -5.82
C ILE A 109 3.45 6.26 -7.32
N HIS A 110 2.61 7.22 -7.71
CA HIS A 110 2.35 7.63 -9.08
C HIS A 110 2.40 9.16 -9.24
N ALA A 111 2.44 9.62 -10.47
CA ALA A 111 2.41 11.04 -10.85
C ALA A 111 1.80 11.20 -12.25
N ASP A 112 0.58 10.77 -12.40
CA ASP A 112 -0.08 10.52 -13.69
C ASP A 112 -0.34 11.78 -14.53
N ALA A 113 -0.78 11.55 -15.76
CA ALA A 113 -1.28 12.58 -16.66
C ALA A 113 -2.80 12.56 -16.71
N PHE A 114 -3.40 13.74 -16.75
CA PHE A 114 -4.82 13.89 -17.02
C PHE A 114 -5.05 14.56 -18.38
N ARG A 115 -6.22 14.33 -18.99
CA ARG A 115 -6.57 14.91 -20.29
C ARG A 115 -6.44 16.44 -20.29
N SER A 116 -6.94 17.09 -19.25
CA SER A 116 -6.82 18.54 -19.08
C SER A 116 -5.46 18.91 -18.48
N PRO A 117 -4.69 19.80 -19.13
CA PRO A 117 -3.44 20.33 -18.58
C PRO A 117 -3.67 21.24 -17.37
N LYS A 118 -4.91 21.59 -17.08
CA LYS A 118 -5.30 22.36 -15.89
C LYS A 118 -5.52 21.48 -14.66
N ALA A 119 -5.62 20.14 -14.83
CA ALA A 119 -5.70 19.23 -13.72
C ALA A 119 -4.47 19.39 -12.83
N HIS A 120 -4.68 19.44 -11.53
CA HIS A 120 -3.61 19.64 -10.54
C HIS A 120 -4.04 19.11 -9.18
N GLY A 121 -3.06 18.90 -8.34
CA GLY A 121 -3.27 18.41 -6.98
C GLY A 121 -3.05 16.90 -6.85
N SER A 122 -2.82 16.48 -5.63
CA SER A 122 -2.59 15.10 -5.26
C SER A 122 -3.88 14.35 -4.95
N SER A 123 -3.87 13.03 -5.06
CA SER A 123 -4.98 12.15 -4.69
C SER A 123 -4.48 10.89 -3.99
N VAL A 124 -5.33 10.28 -3.17
CA VAL A 124 -5.07 8.96 -2.60
C VAL A 124 -6.23 8.05 -2.92
N PHE A 125 -5.90 6.85 -3.39
CA PHE A 125 -6.85 5.82 -3.80
C PHE A 125 -6.68 4.56 -2.97
N VAL A 126 -7.80 3.88 -2.72
CA VAL A 126 -7.84 2.51 -2.22
C VAL A 126 -8.65 1.64 -3.16
N LEU A 127 -8.48 0.32 -3.06
CA LEU A 127 -9.21 -0.63 -3.87
C LEU A 127 -10.72 -0.51 -3.64
N SER A 128 -11.50 -0.50 -4.72
CA SER A 128 -12.95 -0.68 -4.69
C SER A 128 -13.34 -1.98 -5.39
N ARG A 129 -14.29 -2.69 -4.79
CA ARG A 129 -14.93 -3.89 -5.35
C ARG A 129 -16.26 -3.58 -6.04
N ARG A 130 -16.89 -2.45 -5.69
CA ARG A 130 -18.25 -2.08 -6.15
C ARG A 130 -18.26 -0.99 -7.23
N GLY A 131 -17.10 -0.74 -7.85
CA GLY A 131 -16.96 0.32 -8.86
C GLY A 131 -16.12 1.52 -8.36
N ALA A 132 -15.93 2.50 -9.20
CA ALA A 132 -15.11 3.67 -8.89
C ALA A 132 -15.93 4.78 -8.23
N SER A 133 -15.29 5.54 -7.33
CA SER A 133 -15.92 6.69 -6.65
C SER A 133 -16.19 7.88 -7.58
N SER A 134 -15.58 7.90 -8.77
CA SER A 134 -15.78 8.90 -9.80
C SER A 134 -15.39 8.35 -11.16
N GLU A 135 -15.87 8.99 -12.24
CA GLU A 135 -15.49 8.67 -13.62
C GLU A 135 -13.97 8.85 -13.83
N ALA A 136 -13.40 9.91 -13.26
CA ALA A 136 -11.95 10.13 -13.29
C ALA A 136 -11.17 9.00 -12.61
N ALA A 137 -11.64 8.52 -11.45
CA ALA A 137 -11.04 7.40 -10.75
C ALA A 137 -11.13 6.09 -11.55
N ARG A 138 -12.24 5.85 -12.26
CA ARG A 138 -12.41 4.70 -13.14
C ARG A 138 -11.45 4.74 -14.32
N TRP A 139 -11.35 5.89 -14.97
CA TRP A 139 -10.45 6.08 -16.11
C TRP A 139 -8.99 5.90 -15.69
N LEU A 140 -8.58 6.47 -14.55
CA LEU A 140 -7.23 6.32 -14.01
C LEU A 140 -6.90 4.85 -13.72
N ALA A 141 -7.80 4.13 -13.04
CA ALA A 141 -7.60 2.71 -12.77
C ALA A 141 -7.49 1.87 -14.03
N ALA A 142 -8.29 2.17 -15.06
CA ALA A 142 -8.21 1.47 -16.34
C ALA A 142 -6.87 1.70 -17.04
N LYS A 143 -6.35 2.93 -17.00
CA LYS A 143 -5.05 3.29 -17.55
C LYS A 143 -3.92 2.57 -16.83
N GLU A 144 -3.89 2.63 -15.50
CA GLU A 144 -2.84 1.99 -14.70
C GLU A 144 -2.87 0.46 -14.82
N ASN A 145 -4.06 -0.14 -14.93
CA ASN A 145 -4.19 -1.58 -15.15
C ASN A 145 -3.66 -2.04 -16.53
N ALA A 146 -3.57 -1.15 -17.50
CA ALA A 146 -2.99 -1.42 -18.81
C ALA A 146 -1.46 -1.37 -18.84
N ALA A 147 -0.80 -1.01 -17.75
CA ALA A 147 0.66 -0.89 -17.68
C ALA A 147 1.40 -2.21 -17.99
N ASP A 148 0.83 -3.36 -17.63
CA ASP A 148 1.42 -4.68 -17.95
C ASP A 148 1.56 -4.90 -19.47
N LEU A 149 0.65 -4.35 -20.28
CA LEU A 149 0.73 -4.43 -21.75
C LEU A 149 1.91 -3.64 -22.29
N VAL A 150 2.20 -2.47 -21.70
CA VAL A 150 3.34 -1.62 -22.08
C VAL A 150 4.65 -2.21 -21.58
N GLY A 151 4.63 -2.82 -20.41
CA GLY A 151 5.80 -3.47 -19.79
C GLY A 151 6.15 -4.86 -20.35
N GLY A 152 5.40 -5.34 -21.36
CA GLY A 152 5.69 -6.62 -22.06
C GLY A 152 5.37 -7.88 -21.22
N VAL A 153 4.45 -7.79 -20.25
CA VAL A 153 4.04 -8.96 -19.46
C VAL A 153 2.91 -9.70 -20.15
N SER A 154 3.04 -11.02 -20.31
CA SER A 154 1.96 -11.87 -20.83
C SER A 154 0.81 -11.98 -19.83
N LEU A 155 -0.43 -11.90 -20.33
CA LEU A 155 -1.66 -11.97 -19.52
C LEU A 155 -2.09 -13.43 -19.20
N ASP A 156 -1.28 -14.44 -19.55
CA ASP A 156 -1.65 -15.86 -19.43
C ASP A 156 -1.51 -16.48 -18.04
N ASP A 157 -1.24 -15.69 -17.01
CA ASP A 157 -1.21 -16.14 -15.61
C ASP A 157 -2.64 -16.34 -15.08
N LYS A 158 -3.28 -17.43 -15.52
CA LYS A 158 -4.61 -17.89 -15.06
C LYS A 158 -4.46 -18.77 -13.82
N ASP A 159 -3.94 -18.27 -12.73
CA ASP A 159 -3.87 -19.05 -11.51
C ASP A 159 -4.82 -18.54 -10.43
N ASP A 160 -5.64 -19.49 -9.97
CA ASP A 160 -6.38 -19.61 -8.72
C ASP A 160 -7.78 -19.00 -8.61
N VAL A 161 -8.75 -19.73 -9.16
CA VAL A 161 -10.19 -19.54 -8.83
C VAL A 161 -10.53 -20.04 -7.42
N LEU A 162 -9.81 -21.01 -6.87
CA LEU A 162 -10.07 -21.59 -5.53
C LEU A 162 -9.60 -20.71 -4.35
N ALA A 163 -8.56 -19.88 -4.55
CA ALA A 163 -8.10 -18.93 -3.55
C ALA A 163 -9.08 -17.77 -3.33
N SER A 164 -10.01 -17.53 -4.25
CA SER A 164 -10.88 -16.35 -4.25
C SER A 164 -11.96 -16.35 -3.14
N VAL A 165 -12.41 -17.50 -2.67
CA VAL A 165 -13.53 -17.61 -1.72
C VAL A 165 -13.09 -17.37 -0.27
N LEU A 166 -11.92 -17.88 0.15
CA LEU A 166 -11.31 -17.56 1.46
C LEU A 166 -10.79 -16.13 1.53
N LEU A 167 -10.55 -15.53 0.37
CA LEU A 167 -10.12 -14.16 0.17
C LEU A 167 -11.15 -13.11 0.65
N ASP A 168 -12.42 -13.44 0.60
CA ASP A 168 -13.52 -12.48 0.79
C ASP A 168 -13.67 -11.98 2.24
N LEU A 169 -13.46 -12.85 3.22
CA LEU A 169 -13.55 -12.50 4.64
C LEU A 169 -12.31 -11.71 5.13
N SER A 170 -11.14 -12.06 4.64
CA SER A 170 -9.89 -11.34 4.96
C SER A 170 -9.88 -9.92 4.41
N GLN A 171 -10.53 -9.67 3.28
CA GLN A 171 -10.51 -8.38 2.58
C GLN A 171 -11.28 -7.26 3.31
N THR A 172 -12.26 -7.56 4.16
CA THR A 172 -13.01 -6.52 4.88
C THR A 172 -12.12 -5.78 5.88
N GLY A 173 -11.33 -6.51 6.67
CA GLY A 173 -10.36 -5.92 7.60
C GLY A 173 -9.25 -5.15 6.88
N THR A 174 -8.74 -5.71 5.80
CA THR A 174 -7.71 -5.10 4.94
C THR A 174 -8.21 -3.80 4.30
N GLN A 175 -9.47 -3.75 3.88
CA GLN A 175 -10.07 -2.54 3.31
C GLN A 175 -10.23 -1.43 4.35
N ALA A 176 -10.63 -1.75 5.57
CA ALA A 176 -10.71 -0.78 6.68
C ALA A 176 -9.33 -0.20 7.01
N GLY A 177 -8.30 -1.04 7.10
CA GLY A 177 -6.91 -0.63 7.29
C GLY A 177 -6.39 0.24 6.14
N SER A 178 -6.71 -0.14 4.88
CA SER A 178 -6.36 0.66 3.69
C SER A 178 -6.98 2.06 3.75
N MET A 179 -8.27 2.14 4.08
CA MET A 179 -8.98 3.42 4.19
C MET A 179 -8.42 4.28 5.33
N SER A 180 -8.10 3.67 6.49
CA SER A 180 -7.52 4.38 7.62
C SER A 180 -6.13 4.95 7.30
N ALA A 181 -5.25 4.14 6.69
CA ALA A 181 -3.93 4.58 6.25
C ALA A 181 -4.02 5.69 5.19
N ALA A 182 -4.84 5.48 4.16
CA ALA A 182 -5.07 6.43 3.09
C ALA A 182 -5.60 7.78 3.59
N ALA A 183 -6.53 7.77 4.55
CA ALA A 183 -7.09 8.99 5.12
C ALA A 183 -6.03 9.82 5.86
N LYS A 184 -5.09 9.16 6.58
CA LYS A 184 -3.99 9.83 7.26
C LYS A 184 -2.99 10.42 6.27
N VAL A 185 -2.64 9.67 5.22
CA VAL A 185 -1.76 10.16 4.13
C VAL A 185 -2.42 11.32 3.38
N HIS A 186 -3.68 11.18 2.98
CA HIS A 186 -4.45 12.23 2.31
C HIS A 186 -4.45 13.54 3.13
N ARG A 187 -4.71 13.46 4.44
CA ARG A 187 -4.69 14.62 5.32
C ARG A 187 -3.33 15.32 5.33
N GLU A 188 -2.23 14.59 5.42
CA GLU A 188 -0.89 15.18 5.43
C GLU A 188 -0.53 15.80 4.06
N MET A 189 -0.95 15.17 2.96
CA MET A 189 -0.74 15.72 1.62
C MET A 189 -1.48 17.05 1.41
N GLY A 190 -2.66 17.20 2.01
CA GLY A 190 -3.41 18.48 1.99
C GLY A 190 -2.69 19.65 2.65
N ARG A 191 -1.71 19.37 3.53
CA ARG A 191 -0.89 20.42 4.19
C ARG A 191 0.22 20.98 3.30
N ILE A 192 0.61 20.27 2.27
CA ILE A 192 1.75 20.68 1.41
C ILE A 192 1.33 21.17 0.04
N GLY A 193 0.09 20.93 -0.35
CA GLY A 193 -0.41 21.32 -1.66
C GLY A 193 -1.91 21.08 -1.82
N ARG A 194 -2.41 21.49 -2.98
CA ARG A 194 -3.80 21.26 -3.34
C ARG A 194 -4.06 19.77 -3.55
N GLN A 195 -5.25 19.33 -3.20
CA GLN A 195 -5.73 17.98 -3.48
C GLN A 195 -6.72 18.00 -4.64
N HIS A 196 -6.65 17.01 -5.51
CA HIS A 196 -7.57 16.87 -6.64
C HIS A 196 -8.96 16.40 -6.18
N GLY A 197 -9.04 15.68 -5.08
CA GLY A 197 -10.29 15.22 -4.45
C GLY A 197 -10.34 15.59 -2.98
N LYS A 198 -11.54 15.92 -2.46
CA LYS A 198 -11.75 16.27 -1.03
C LYS A 198 -11.61 15.07 -0.09
N LYS A 199 -11.66 13.85 -0.61
CA LYS A 199 -11.65 12.60 0.16
C LYS A 199 -10.78 11.56 -0.54
N VAL A 200 -10.40 10.52 0.20
CA VAL A 200 -9.84 9.29 -0.37
C VAL A 200 -10.80 8.75 -1.42
N GLN A 201 -10.26 8.42 -2.58
CA GLN A 201 -11.02 7.90 -3.71
C GLN A 201 -10.92 6.37 -3.78
N GLN A 202 -11.79 5.74 -4.56
CA GLN A 202 -11.84 4.29 -4.70
C GLN A 202 -11.97 3.92 -6.17
N ALA A 203 -11.20 2.92 -6.62
CA ALA A 203 -11.35 2.34 -7.95
C ALA A 203 -10.71 0.93 -8.00
N GLY A 204 -10.90 0.24 -9.12
CA GLY A 204 -10.48 -1.14 -9.33
C GLY A 204 -9.01 -1.28 -9.75
N PHE A 205 -8.07 -0.69 -9.01
CA PHE A 205 -6.64 -0.81 -9.30
C PHE A 205 -6.14 -2.24 -9.10
N MET A 206 -5.56 -2.84 -10.14
CA MET A 206 -5.03 -4.20 -10.07
C MET A 206 -3.85 -4.31 -9.10
N VAL A 207 -2.99 -3.31 -9.08
CA VAL A 207 -1.83 -3.24 -8.19
C VAL A 207 -2.21 -3.22 -6.70
N LEU A 208 -3.46 -2.87 -6.35
CA LEU A 208 -3.94 -2.84 -4.96
C LEU A 208 -4.71 -4.11 -4.55
N LYS A 209 -4.82 -5.09 -5.44
CA LYS A 209 -5.54 -6.35 -5.15
C LYS A 209 -4.70 -7.25 -4.24
N SER A 210 -4.69 -6.95 -2.95
CA SER A 210 -4.14 -7.83 -1.92
C SER A 210 -5.25 -8.28 -0.96
N PRO A 211 -5.31 -9.56 -0.63
CA PRO A 211 -6.30 -10.04 0.32
C PRO A 211 -5.94 -9.71 1.78
N ASP A 212 -4.67 -9.57 2.07
CA ASP A 212 -4.10 -9.62 3.42
C ASP A 212 -3.24 -8.40 3.79
N ILE A 213 -2.95 -7.50 2.85
CA ILE A 213 -2.12 -6.31 3.10
C ILE A 213 -2.94 -5.05 2.81
N PRO A 214 -3.15 -4.16 3.79
CA PRO A 214 -3.67 -2.82 3.55
C PRO A 214 -2.88 -2.12 2.46
N SER A 215 -3.56 -1.51 1.48
CA SER A 215 -2.91 -0.98 0.30
C SER A 215 -3.52 0.34 -0.15
N MET A 216 -2.68 1.25 -0.67
CA MET A 216 -3.11 2.50 -1.27
C MET A 216 -2.23 2.87 -2.47
N LEU A 217 -2.82 3.65 -3.38
CA LEU A 217 -2.11 4.30 -4.47
C LEU A 217 -2.16 5.82 -4.24
N VAL A 218 -1.02 6.45 -4.38
CA VAL A 218 -0.84 7.88 -4.16
C VAL A 218 -0.44 8.55 -5.47
N GLU A 219 -1.33 9.38 -5.98
CA GLU A 219 -1.00 10.34 -7.03
C GLU A 219 -0.37 11.57 -6.39
N THR A 220 0.91 11.76 -6.64
CA THR A 220 1.67 12.88 -6.05
C THR A 220 1.40 14.23 -6.71
N GLY A 221 0.77 14.21 -7.88
CA GLY A 221 0.36 15.34 -8.71
C GLY A 221 0.22 14.91 -10.15
N PHE A 222 -0.19 15.81 -11.03
CA PHE A 222 -0.34 15.52 -12.46
C PHE A 222 0.85 16.04 -13.26
N ILE A 223 1.69 15.14 -13.76
CA ILE A 223 2.88 15.48 -14.56
C ILE A 223 2.50 16.19 -15.89
N SER A 224 1.24 16.00 -16.35
CA SER A 224 0.70 16.71 -17.52
C SER A 224 0.51 18.20 -17.30
N ASN A 225 0.46 18.68 -16.06
CA ASN A 225 0.41 20.09 -15.70
C ASN A 225 1.84 20.66 -15.62
N PRO A 226 2.19 21.68 -16.42
CA PRO A 226 3.55 22.20 -16.44
C PRO A 226 4.04 22.77 -15.11
N GLY A 227 3.15 23.28 -14.27
CA GLY A 227 3.48 23.78 -12.93
C GLY A 227 3.81 22.64 -11.96
N GLU A 228 3.05 21.55 -12.02
CA GLU A 228 3.30 20.36 -11.21
C GLU A 228 4.50 19.56 -11.73
N GLU A 229 4.66 19.43 -13.04
CA GLU A 229 5.84 18.81 -13.64
C GLU A 229 7.14 19.43 -13.10
N ARG A 230 7.22 20.77 -13.05
CA ARG A 230 8.39 21.45 -12.46
C ARG A 230 8.59 21.13 -10.97
N LYS A 231 7.51 21.07 -10.20
CA LYS A 231 7.57 20.69 -8.77
C LYS A 231 8.03 19.25 -8.62
N LEU A 232 7.36 18.31 -9.30
CA LEU A 232 7.64 16.88 -9.25
C LEU A 232 9.05 16.52 -9.69
N SER A 233 9.63 17.28 -10.63
CA SER A 233 11.01 17.13 -11.08
C SER A 233 12.03 17.72 -10.10
N SER A 234 11.60 18.53 -9.12
CA SER A 234 12.47 19.15 -8.14
C SER A 234 12.84 18.19 -7.02
N ARG A 235 14.15 18.00 -6.78
CA ARG A 235 14.64 17.17 -5.65
C ARG A 235 14.09 17.62 -4.29
N LYS A 236 13.95 18.95 -4.09
CA LYS A 236 13.39 19.53 -2.86
C LYS A 236 11.93 19.15 -2.67
N TYR A 237 11.13 19.22 -3.74
CA TYR A 237 9.72 18.85 -3.65
C TYR A 237 9.52 17.34 -3.48
N GLN A 238 10.30 16.52 -4.17
CA GLN A 238 10.30 15.07 -3.98
C GLN A 238 10.65 14.67 -2.54
N GLN A 239 11.60 15.38 -1.90
CA GLN A 239 11.91 15.15 -0.48
C GLN A 239 10.72 15.56 0.39
N LYS A 240 10.14 16.74 0.17
CA LYS A 240 8.96 17.21 0.88
C LYS A 240 7.78 16.23 0.75
N MET A 241 7.60 15.64 -0.44
CA MET A 241 6.57 14.62 -0.67
C MET A 241 6.85 13.36 0.14
N ALA A 242 8.08 12.84 0.10
CA ALA A 242 8.49 11.68 0.89
C ALA A 242 8.31 11.89 2.39
N ASP A 243 8.69 13.05 2.92
CA ASP A 243 8.49 13.42 4.33
C ASP A 243 6.99 13.45 4.69
N THR A 244 6.16 13.93 3.78
CA THR A 244 4.71 14.02 3.95
C THR A 244 4.05 12.65 3.95
N LEU A 245 4.42 11.78 3.02
CA LEU A 245 3.97 10.40 2.97
C LEU A 245 4.36 9.67 4.26
N PHE A 246 5.61 9.83 4.70
CA PHE A 246 6.07 9.26 5.95
C PHE A 246 5.23 9.70 7.16
N LYS A 247 4.92 11.00 7.27
CA LYS A 247 4.08 11.51 8.38
C LYS A 247 2.73 10.81 8.43
N GLY A 248 2.07 10.64 7.29
CA GLY A 248 0.79 9.94 7.19
C GLY A 248 0.89 8.45 7.55
N ILE A 249 1.91 7.77 7.02
CA ILE A 249 2.19 6.35 7.30
C ILE A 249 2.53 6.15 8.78
N ASN A 250 3.40 6.98 9.34
CA ASN A 250 3.75 6.90 10.76
C ASN A 250 2.52 7.15 11.66
N ALA A 251 1.69 8.14 11.35
CA ALA A 251 0.46 8.40 12.08
C ALA A 251 -0.52 7.20 12.03
N TYR A 252 -0.53 6.44 10.92
CA TYR A 252 -1.30 5.21 10.83
C TYR A 252 -0.78 4.15 11.81
N PHE A 253 0.50 3.83 11.77
CA PHE A 253 1.05 2.78 12.63
C PHE A 253 1.13 3.17 14.11
N GLN A 254 1.25 4.46 14.44
CA GLN A 254 1.11 4.92 15.83
C GLN A 254 -0.33 4.76 16.35
N ALA A 255 -1.32 4.94 15.49
CA ALA A 255 -2.72 4.76 15.87
C ALA A 255 -3.13 3.27 15.93
N GLU A 256 -2.70 2.49 14.95
CA GLU A 256 -3.12 1.11 14.68
C GLU A 256 -1.91 0.19 14.44
N PRO A 257 -1.04 -0.02 15.45
CA PRO A 257 0.15 -0.83 15.25
C PRO A 257 -0.21 -2.32 15.11
N PRO A 258 0.39 -3.04 14.14
CA PRO A 258 0.19 -4.48 13.99
C PRO A 258 0.67 -5.24 15.23
N VAL A 259 -0.05 -6.28 15.60
CA VAL A 259 0.30 -7.13 16.76
C VAL A 259 1.69 -7.74 16.58
N GLY A 260 2.46 -7.81 17.65
CA GLY A 260 3.83 -8.37 17.65
C GLY A 260 4.89 -7.43 17.11
N THR A 261 4.56 -6.17 16.81
CA THR A 261 5.55 -5.17 16.38
C THR A 261 6.12 -4.37 17.56
N LEU A 262 7.34 -3.83 17.39
CA LEU A 262 7.98 -2.94 18.36
C LEU A 262 7.12 -1.70 18.66
N ILE A 263 6.38 -1.18 17.68
CA ILE A 263 5.48 -0.04 17.87
C ILE A 263 4.31 -0.44 18.76
N ALA A 264 3.71 -1.62 18.54
CA ALA A 264 2.64 -2.13 19.40
C ALA A 264 3.10 -2.33 20.84
N MET A 265 4.28 -2.91 21.04
CA MET A 265 4.85 -3.12 22.38
C MET A 265 5.12 -1.82 23.12
N LYS A 266 5.63 -0.79 22.43
CA LYS A 266 5.85 0.54 23.04
C LYS A 266 4.54 1.22 23.43
N LYS A 267 3.47 1.00 22.64
CA LYS A 267 2.16 1.62 22.88
C LYS A 267 1.39 0.95 24.02
N HIS A 268 1.43 -0.38 24.10
CA HIS A 268 0.55 -1.16 24.98
C HIS A 268 1.29 -1.86 26.13
N GLY A 269 2.62 -1.75 26.21
CA GLY A 269 3.45 -2.51 27.16
C GLY A 269 3.65 -3.97 26.74
N PRO A 270 4.63 -4.66 27.30
CA PRO A 270 4.86 -6.08 27.03
C PRO A 270 3.73 -6.91 27.69
N GLY A 271 2.83 -7.47 26.89
CA GLY A 271 1.85 -8.45 27.37
C GLY A 271 0.37 -8.16 27.16
N GLN A 272 -0.04 -6.99 26.67
CA GLN A 272 -1.47 -6.79 26.37
C GLN A 272 -1.86 -7.46 25.04
N LYS A 273 -2.68 -8.52 25.13
CA LYS A 273 -3.40 -9.08 23.99
C LYS A 273 -4.34 -8.00 23.46
N SER A 274 -4.25 -7.68 22.14
CA SER A 274 -5.18 -6.75 21.51
C SER A 274 -6.63 -7.16 21.80
N ALA A 275 -7.48 -6.17 22.07
CA ALA A 275 -8.88 -6.40 22.32
C ALA A 275 -9.49 -7.27 21.20
N LYS A 276 -10.00 -8.44 21.57
CA LYS A 276 -10.81 -9.28 20.70
C LYS A 276 -12.02 -8.45 20.26
N TYR A 277 -12.25 -8.36 18.95
CA TYR A 277 -13.56 -7.99 18.43
C TYR A 277 -14.56 -9.03 18.95
N VAL A 278 -15.33 -8.68 19.96
CA VAL A 278 -16.48 -9.45 20.39
C VAL A 278 -17.60 -9.11 19.42
N ILE A 279 -17.86 -10.01 18.48
CA ILE A 279 -19.11 -9.98 17.72
C ILE A 279 -20.19 -10.35 18.72
N LYS A 280 -21.02 -9.39 19.15
CA LYS A 280 -22.25 -9.70 19.84
C LYS A 280 -23.19 -10.37 18.87
N PRO A 281 -23.73 -11.57 19.17
CA PRO A 281 -24.80 -12.12 18.37
C PRO A 281 -26.04 -11.23 18.58
N GLY A 282 -26.62 -10.76 17.45
CA GLY A 282 -27.94 -10.14 17.40
C GLY A 282 -29.00 -11.19 17.18
#